data_943d902810f5aed9a65d224a6159e842
#
_entry.id   943d902810f5aed9a65d224a6159e842
#
_cell.length_a   1.000
_cell.length_b   1.000
_cell.length_c   1.000
_cell.angle_alpha   90.00
_cell.angle_beta   90.00
_cell.angle_gamma   90.00
#
_symmetry.space_group_name_H-M   'P 1'
#
loop_
_entity.id
_entity.type
_entity.pdbx_description
1 polymer ?
#
loop_
_entity_poly.entity_id
_entity_poly.type
_entity_poly.pdbx_seq_one_letter_code
_entity_poly.pdbx_strand_id
1 'polypeptide(L)'
;MKKSMAFLLTAAMGAALLTGCGSSSSTATTAADTTAAPSSEAASSEEASSEAENTADADGSYTIGIGQFAEHCSLDNCREGFLEGLAAEGIEEGKNLTVLYQNAQADGGTSAQIANTFAGKNVDLMCGIATPMAQAEYSVAMKSDIPVIFTAVTDPVAAELANADGIPIGEITGTSDKLPVEQQLKMIREILPDAKTIGIMYTTSEVNSESAIAEYKELAPNYDFEIVDSGISSSADIPLAADTLIGKVDCITNLTDNTVVASLPVILSKASAKNIPVFGSEIEQVKIGCLAAMGLDYVELGKQTGEMAAKVLKGEAKASELNFETIKDAAFYGNTKVAENLGITLPESLTGNAAELFDSITE
;
A
#
# COMPACT_ATOMS: atom_id res chain seq x y z
N MET A 1 28.83 48.77 -26.65
CA MET A 1 28.29 49.84 -25.76
C MET A 1 27.73 49.11 -24.55
N LYS A 2 28.51 48.93 -23.51
CA LYS A 2 28.61 49.64 -22.22
C LYS A 2 27.23 49.98 -21.64
N LYS A 3 26.80 49.33 -20.54
CA LYS A 3 27.02 49.74 -19.18
C LYS A 3 26.60 48.67 -18.17
N SER A 4 27.55 48.28 -17.35
CA SER A 4 27.43 47.64 -16.05
C SER A 4 26.82 48.60 -15.02
N MET A 5 26.08 48.06 -14.03
CA MET A 5 25.98 48.70 -12.72
C MET A 5 25.78 47.63 -11.64
N ALA A 6 26.83 47.47 -10.86
CA ALA A 6 26.85 46.77 -9.59
C ALA A 6 26.44 47.73 -8.47
N PHE A 7 25.76 47.27 -7.44
CA PHE A 7 25.73 47.91 -6.13
C PHE A 7 25.94 46.88 -5.02
N LEU A 8 26.92 47.24 -4.19
CA LEU A 8 27.42 46.49 -3.04
C LEU A 8 26.75 46.94 -1.73
N LEU A 9 26.75 45.99 -0.80
CA LEU A 9 26.94 46.10 0.67
C LEU A 9 25.95 46.90 1.53
N THR A 10 25.46 46.30 2.63
CA THR A 10 26.05 46.51 3.97
C THR A 10 25.52 45.49 5.00
N ALA A 11 26.44 44.98 5.79
CA ALA A 11 26.23 44.18 7.00
C ALA A 11 25.98 45.10 8.21
N ALA A 12 25.23 44.60 9.20
CA ALA A 12 25.31 45.11 10.57
C ALA A 12 25.10 43.98 11.57
N MET A 13 26.17 43.71 12.33
CA MET A 13 26.21 42.94 13.56
C MET A 13 25.53 43.67 14.71
N GLY A 14 24.91 42.95 15.63
CA GLY A 14 24.48 43.46 16.93
C GLY A 14 24.46 42.34 17.95
N ALA A 15 25.55 42.17 18.68
CA ALA A 15 25.67 41.35 19.87
C ALA A 15 25.28 42.17 21.10
N ALA A 16 24.54 41.60 22.03
CA ALA A 16 24.40 42.10 23.39
C ALA A 16 24.34 40.94 24.38
N LEU A 17 25.40 40.85 25.14
CA LEU A 17 25.56 40.08 26.40
C LEU A 17 25.02 40.93 27.56
N LEU A 18 24.40 40.30 28.57
CA LEU A 18 24.37 40.73 29.97
C LEU A 18 23.89 39.53 30.82
N THR A 19 24.72 38.88 31.48
CA THR A 19 25.16 38.64 32.87
C THR A 19 24.16 39.01 33.97
N GLY A 20 23.93 38.06 34.89
CA GLY A 20 23.24 38.26 36.16
C GLY A 20 23.43 37.04 37.06
N CYS A 21 24.47 37.09 37.93
CA CYS A 21 24.74 36.15 39.02
C CYS A 21 23.74 36.27 40.18
N GLY A 22 23.64 35.24 40.98
CA GLY A 22 23.00 35.27 42.28
C GLY A 22 23.11 33.93 43.01
N SER A 23 24.12 33.82 43.84
CA SER A 23 24.53 32.75 44.74
C SER A 23 23.66 32.60 45.99
N SER A 24 23.65 31.47 46.61
CA SER A 24 24.18 31.08 47.89
C SER A 24 23.43 29.92 48.49
N SER A 25 24.07 28.81 48.72
CA SER A 25 24.71 28.30 49.96
C SER A 25 23.66 27.90 51.02
N SER A 26 23.73 26.79 51.68
CA SER A 26 24.67 25.90 52.34
C SER A 26 23.83 24.97 53.20
N THR A 27 24.13 23.87 53.66
CA THR A 27 25.15 23.11 54.31
C THR A 27 24.56 21.77 54.72
N ALA A 28 25.16 20.70 54.45
CA ALA A 28 25.83 19.68 55.29
C ALA A 28 25.14 19.27 56.60
N THR A 29 24.97 17.98 56.90
CA THR A 29 25.89 17.18 57.71
C THR A 29 25.28 15.86 58.16
N THR A 30 26.00 14.78 57.95
CA THR A 30 26.44 13.63 58.74
C THR A 30 25.39 12.61 59.22
N ALA A 31 25.64 11.43 58.81
CA ALA A 31 26.48 10.32 59.20
C ALA A 31 25.84 9.22 60.03
N ALA A 32 26.14 8.02 59.60
CA ALA A 32 26.46 6.77 60.34
C ALA A 32 25.29 6.07 61.02
N ASP A 33 25.17 4.81 61.09
CA ASP A 33 26.03 3.66 60.92
C ASP A 33 25.22 2.38 61.21
N THR A 34 25.68 1.27 60.70
CA THR A 34 25.77 -0.07 61.27
C THR A 34 24.67 -1.11 60.98
N THR A 35 25.17 -2.11 60.23
CA THR A 35 25.23 -3.56 60.43
C THR A 35 23.94 -4.38 60.47
N ALA A 36 23.78 -5.31 59.56
CA ALA A 36 24.04 -6.75 59.63
C ALA A 36 23.23 -7.52 58.57
N ALA A 37 23.93 -8.32 57.79
CA ALA A 37 23.34 -9.51 57.17
C ALA A 37 23.40 -10.66 58.21
N PRO A 38 22.61 -11.74 58.04
CA PRO A 38 22.90 -12.73 57.03
C PRO A 38 21.69 -13.56 56.52
N SER A 39 22.03 -14.35 55.51
CA SER A 39 21.57 -15.73 55.23
C SER A 39 20.38 -15.93 54.28
N SER A 40 20.73 -16.34 53.09
CA SER A 40 20.29 -17.49 52.28
C SER A 40 18.87 -18.02 52.43
N GLU A 41 18.16 -18.03 51.30
CA GLU A 41 17.55 -19.26 50.77
C GLU A 41 17.25 -19.08 49.27
N ALA A 42 17.69 -20.05 48.49
CA ALA A 42 17.45 -20.16 47.08
C ALA A 42 16.00 -20.58 46.86
N ALA A 43 15.25 -19.78 46.09
CA ALA A 43 14.00 -20.22 45.48
C ALA A 43 14.18 -20.11 43.98
N SER A 44 14.04 -21.23 43.28
CA SER A 44 14.04 -21.37 41.86
C SER A 44 12.89 -20.54 41.27
N SER A 45 13.20 -19.57 40.45
CA SER A 45 12.19 -18.97 39.58
C SER A 45 12.01 -19.87 38.36
N GLU A 46 10.86 -20.53 38.30
CA GLU A 46 10.31 -21.05 37.05
C GLU A 46 10.12 -19.88 36.14
N GLU A 47 10.74 -19.93 34.97
CA GLU A 47 10.39 -19.08 33.83
C GLU A 47 8.97 -19.47 33.39
N ALA A 48 8.01 -18.69 33.79
CA ALA A 48 6.71 -18.68 33.13
C ALA A 48 6.89 -18.00 31.78
N SER A 49 6.95 -18.80 30.72
CA SER A 49 6.68 -18.32 29.37
C SER A 49 5.23 -17.80 29.38
N SER A 50 5.06 -16.49 29.32
CA SER A 50 3.76 -15.91 29.03
C SER A 50 3.47 -16.17 27.57
N GLU A 51 2.73 -17.23 27.29
CA GLU A 51 1.95 -17.32 26.06
C GLU A 51 1.01 -16.11 26.10
N ALA A 52 1.17 -15.19 25.15
CA ALA A 52 0.20 -14.15 24.91
C ALA A 52 -1.05 -14.86 24.33
N GLU A 53 -1.99 -15.16 25.20
CA GLU A 53 -3.34 -15.49 24.78
C GLU A 53 -3.93 -14.26 24.11
N ASN A 54 -4.22 -14.37 22.82
CA ASN A 54 -5.04 -13.41 22.08
C ASN A 54 -6.44 -13.49 22.70
N THR A 55 -6.78 -12.54 23.55
CA THR A 55 -8.04 -12.54 24.28
C THR A 55 -9.06 -11.78 23.45
N ALA A 56 -9.93 -12.52 22.74
CA ALA A 56 -11.28 -11.98 22.54
C ALA A 56 -11.79 -11.46 23.90
N ASP A 57 -12.44 -10.31 23.91
CA ASP A 57 -13.13 -9.85 25.11
C ASP A 57 -13.96 -11.01 25.67
N ALA A 58 -14.12 -11.07 27.00
CA ALA A 58 -14.81 -12.16 27.70
C ALA A 58 -16.22 -12.48 27.16
N ASP A 59 -16.72 -11.75 26.19
CA ASP A 59 -18.02 -11.84 25.51
C ASP A 59 -17.87 -12.36 24.05
N GLY A 60 -16.66 -12.72 23.56
CA GLY A 60 -16.44 -13.24 22.21
C GLY A 60 -16.60 -12.17 21.12
N SER A 61 -16.37 -10.89 21.43
CA SER A 61 -16.37 -9.78 20.49
C SER A 61 -14.96 -9.33 20.15
N TYR A 62 -14.78 -8.82 18.93
CA TYR A 62 -13.50 -8.33 18.41
C TYR A 62 -13.60 -6.85 18.07
N THR A 63 -12.48 -6.13 18.23
CA THR A 63 -12.29 -4.76 17.72
C THR A 63 -11.11 -4.73 16.77
N ILE A 64 -11.33 -4.35 15.52
CA ILE A 64 -10.26 -4.25 14.52
C ILE A 64 -10.08 -2.82 14.04
N GLY A 65 -8.83 -2.47 13.69
CA GLY A 65 -8.50 -1.26 12.96
C GLY A 65 -8.35 -1.56 11.47
N ILE A 66 -9.08 -0.87 10.60
CA ILE A 66 -8.87 -0.94 9.15
C ILE A 66 -8.30 0.40 8.70
N GLY A 67 -7.03 0.40 8.32
CA GLY A 67 -6.36 1.51 7.69
C GLY A 67 -6.32 1.33 6.17
N GLN A 68 -6.84 2.31 5.44
CA GLN A 68 -6.78 2.34 3.97
C GLN A 68 -5.89 3.50 3.52
N PHE A 69 -4.93 3.24 2.63
CA PHE A 69 -3.97 4.27 2.23
C PHE A 69 -4.59 5.39 1.40
N ALA A 70 -5.37 5.05 0.37
CA ALA A 70 -5.97 6.02 -0.54
C ALA A 70 -7.45 5.69 -0.82
N GLU A 71 -8.17 6.65 -1.37
CA GLU A 71 -9.57 6.47 -1.77
C GLU A 71 -9.64 6.20 -3.28
N HIS A 72 -9.92 4.98 -3.65
CA HIS A 72 -10.27 4.55 -5.01
C HIS A 72 -10.91 3.15 -4.98
N CYS A 73 -11.68 2.85 -6.04
CA CYS A 73 -12.56 1.68 -6.10
C CYS A 73 -11.87 0.35 -5.75
N SER A 74 -10.62 0.13 -6.20
CA SER A 74 -9.93 -1.13 -5.95
C SER A 74 -9.70 -1.37 -4.45
N LEU A 75 -9.23 -0.34 -3.70
CA LEU A 75 -9.03 -0.47 -2.26
C LEU A 75 -10.35 -0.52 -1.48
N ASP A 76 -11.41 0.15 -1.97
CA ASP A 76 -12.75 0.02 -1.41
C ASP A 76 -13.28 -1.40 -1.58
N ASN A 77 -13.09 -2.01 -2.76
CA ASN A 77 -13.43 -3.40 -3.03
C ASN A 77 -12.64 -4.37 -2.13
N CYS A 78 -11.34 -4.11 -1.88
CA CYS A 78 -10.56 -4.88 -0.91
C CYS A 78 -11.17 -4.83 0.49
N ARG A 79 -11.56 -3.64 0.95
CA ARG A 79 -12.18 -3.47 2.26
C ARG A 79 -13.52 -4.20 2.35
N GLU A 80 -14.37 -4.08 1.34
CA GLU A 80 -15.66 -4.77 1.28
C GLU A 80 -15.46 -6.28 1.30
N GLY A 81 -14.58 -6.80 0.43
CA GLY A 81 -14.22 -8.21 0.41
C GLY A 81 -13.65 -8.71 1.75
N PHE A 82 -12.80 -7.92 2.41
CA PHE A 82 -12.24 -8.26 3.72
C PHE A 82 -13.35 -8.46 4.77
N LEU A 83 -14.32 -7.58 4.82
CA LEU A 83 -15.46 -7.70 5.72
C LEU A 83 -16.38 -8.88 5.34
N GLU A 84 -16.56 -9.15 4.05
CA GLU A 84 -17.29 -10.34 3.57
C GLU A 84 -16.58 -11.63 3.98
N GLY A 85 -15.25 -11.70 3.85
CA GLY A 85 -14.44 -12.86 4.28
C GLY A 85 -14.53 -13.10 5.78
N LEU A 86 -14.47 -12.05 6.61
CA LEU A 86 -14.70 -12.15 8.05
C LEU A 86 -16.12 -12.64 8.36
N ALA A 87 -17.13 -12.12 7.65
CA ALA A 87 -18.52 -12.49 7.85
C ALA A 87 -18.79 -13.95 7.48
N ALA A 88 -18.15 -14.47 6.42
CA ALA A 88 -18.24 -15.88 6.03
C ALA A 88 -17.69 -16.81 7.13
N GLU A 89 -16.76 -16.31 7.92
CA GLU A 89 -16.17 -17.01 9.06
C GLU A 89 -16.92 -16.76 10.40
N GLY A 90 -18.06 -16.06 10.34
CA GLY A 90 -18.92 -15.79 11.50
C GLY A 90 -18.50 -14.58 12.33
N ILE A 91 -17.60 -13.73 11.82
CA ILE A 91 -17.18 -12.48 12.47
C ILE A 91 -17.84 -11.31 11.71
N GLU A 92 -18.92 -10.76 12.26
CA GLU A 92 -19.78 -9.82 11.56
C GLU A 92 -19.87 -8.47 12.26
N GLU A 93 -19.72 -7.39 11.52
CA GLU A 93 -19.86 -6.03 12.03
C GLU A 93 -21.26 -5.80 12.62
N GLY A 94 -21.30 -5.18 13.81
CA GLY A 94 -22.54 -4.94 14.54
C GLY A 94 -23.11 -6.14 15.30
N LYS A 95 -22.48 -7.33 15.22
CA LYS A 95 -22.80 -8.50 16.04
C LYS A 95 -21.68 -8.77 17.06
N ASN A 96 -20.55 -9.23 16.57
CA ASN A 96 -19.38 -9.58 17.37
C ASN A 96 -18.10 -8.90 16.86
N LEU A 97 -18.22 -7.93 15.96
CA LEU A 97 -17.12 -7.14 15.39
C LEU A 97 -17.42 -5.66 15.50
N THR A 98 -16.43 -4.92 16.03
CA THR A 98 -16.37 -3.46 15.96
C THR A 98 -15.25 -3.06 15.00
N VAL A 99 -15.56 -2.27 13.99
CA VAL A 99 -14.62 -1.78 12.98
C VAL A 99 -14.26 -0.32 13.23
N LEU A 100 -12.97 -0.03 13.34
CA LEU A 100 -12.41 1.31 13.38
C LEU A 100 -11.76 1.60 12.02
N TYR A 101 -12.53 2.18 11.09
CA TYR A 101 -12.03 2.51 9.75
C TYR A 101 -11.47 3.93 9.68
N GLN A 102 -10.28 4.08 9.04
CA GLN A 102 -9.70 5.38 8.69
C GLN A 102 -8.99 5.30 7.33
N ASN A 103 -9.03 6.42 6.57
CA ASN A 103 -8.36 6.57 5.29
C ASN A 103 -7.24 7.61 5.40
N ALA A 104 -6.06 7.27 4.90
CA ALA A 104 -4.86 8.11 4.99
C ALA A 104 -4.76 9.18 3.90
N GLN A 105 -5.65 9.17 2.90
CA GLN A 105 -5.68 10.14 1.79
C GLN A 105 -4.35 10.24 1.05
N ALA A 106 -3.70 9.09 0.83
CA ALA A 106 -2.40 8.94 0.21
C ALA A 106 -1.25 9.71 0.93
N ASP A 107 -1.39 9.91 2.25
CA ASP A 107 -0.39 10.60 3.06
C ASP A 107 0.25 9.67 4.09
N GLY A 108 1.56 9.47 4.00
CA GLY A 108 2.31 8.58 4.89
C GLY A 108 2.34 9.06 6.35
N GLY A 109 2.30 10.37 6.59
CA GLY A 109 2.22 10.93 7.94
C GLY A 109 0.88 10.61 8.60
N THR A 110 -0.19 10.70 7.84
CA THR A 110 -1.54 10.32 8.25
C THR A 110 -1.63 8.81 8.50
N SER A 111 -1.01 7.98 7.64
CA SER A 111 -0.93 6.52 7.85
C SER A 111 -0.31 6.18 9.21
N ALA A 112 0.80 6.83 9.56
CA ALA A 112 1.44 6.62 10.86
C ALA A 112 0.56 7.08 12.05
N GLN A 113 -0.23 8.15 11.90
CA GLN A 113 -1.18 8.60 12.93
C GLN A 113 -2.33 7.62 13.11
N ILE A 114 -2.85 7.06 12.01
CA ILE A 114 -3.90 6.02 12.02
C ILE A 114 -3.40 4.80 12.77
N ALA A 115 -2.23 4.26 12.41
CA ALA A 115 -1.64 3.11 13.06
C ALA A 115 -1.43 3.33 14.58
N ASN A 116 -0.91 4.50 14.99
CA ASN A 116 -0.79 4.85 16.40
C ASN A 116 -2.14 4.97 17.10
N THR A 117 -3.18 5.42 16.40
CA THR A 117 -4.54 5.49 16.95
C THR A 117 -5.10 4.10 17.24
N PHE A 118 -4.90 3.15 16.32
CA PHE A 118 -5.33 1.77 16.50
C PHE A 118 -4.59 1.10 17.66
N ALA A 119 -3.26 1.26 17.71
CA ALA A 119 -2.46 0.74 18.81
C ALA A 119 -2.89 1.34 20.17
N GLY A 120 -3.13 2.65 20.22
CA GLY A 120 -3.60 3.32 21.44
C GLY A 120 -5.00 2.89 21.89
N LYS A 121 -5.79 2.29 21.01
CA LYS A 121 -7.10 1.71 21.31
C LYS A 121 -7.04 0.22 21.63
N ASN A 122 -5.85 -0.39 21.57
CA ASN A 122 -5.61 -1.81 21.80
C ASN A 122 -6.57 -2.68 20.96
N VAL A 123 -6.60 -2.45 19.63
CA VAL A 123 -7.39 -3.28 18.73
C VAL A 123 -6.85 -4.72 18.72
N ASP A 124 -7.70 -5.70 18.47
CA ASP A 124 -7.32 -7.12 18.44
C ASP A 124 -6.54 -7.46 17.16
N LEU A 125 -6.69 -6.65 16.10
CA LEU A 125 -6.02 -6.81 14.82
C LEU A 125 -6.02 -5.49 14.05
N MET A 126 -4.94 -5.22 13.30
CA MET A 126 -4.89 -4.15 12.31
C MET A 126 -4.94 -4.74 10.90
N CYS A 127 -5.76 -4.13 10.02
CA CYS A 127 -5.82 -4.47 8.61
C CYS A 127 -5.30 -3.31 7.77
N GLY A 128 -4.10 -3.47 7.21
CA GLY A 128 -3.46 -2.47 6.36
C GLY A 128 -3.80 -2.69 4.89
N ILE A 129 -4.60 -1.79 4.30
CA ILE A 129 -4.97 -1.83 2.89
C ILE A 129 -4.02 -0.95 2.09
N ALA A 130 -3.27 -1.56 1.17
CA ALA A 130 -2.15 -1.07 0.38
C ALA A 130 -0.81 -1.02 1.15
N THR A 131 0.29 -1.13 0.39
CA THR A 131 1.66 -1.24 0.90
C THR A 131 2.04 -0.15 1.91
N PRO A 132 1.83 1.16 1.67
CA PRO A 132 2.24 2.18 2.62
C PRO A 132 1.49 2.12 3.95
N MET A 133 0.22 1.69 3.94
CA MET A 133 -0.57 1.54 5.16
C MET A 133 -0.12 0.32 5.97
N ALA A 134 0.10 -0.81 5.31
CA ALA A 134 0.62 -2.03 5.93
C ALA A 134 1.98 -1.79 6.61
N GLN A 135 2.89 -1.06 5.95
CA GLN A 135 4.18 -0.67 6.52
C GLN A 135 4.02 0.22 7.76
N ALA A 136 3.11 1.20 7.71
CA ALA A 136 2.85 2.09 8.83
C ALA A 136 2.27 1.33 10.03
N GLU A 137 1.30 0.44 9.81
CA GLU A 137 0.71 -0.39 10.86
C GLU A 137 1.72 -1.34 11.48
N TYR A 138 2.50 -2.05 10.66
CA TYR A 138 3.50 -2.98 11.18
C TYR A 138 4.59 -2.27 11.98
N SER A 139 5.04 -1.11 11.53
CA SER A 139 6.04 -0.30 12.27
C SER A 139 5.60 0.10 13.68
N VAL A 140 4.29 0.22 13.91
CA VAL A 140 3.70 0.48 15.23
C VAL A 140 3.42 -0.83 15.98
N ALA A 141 2.87 -1.83 15.29
CA ALA A 141 2.49 -3.12 15.82
C ALA A 141 3.67 -3.90 16.45
N MET A 142 4.87 -3.79 15.88
CA MET A 142 6.11 -4.36 16.46
C MET A 142 6.35 -4.01 17.93
N LYS A 143 5.68 -2.99 18.46
CA LYS A 143 5.85 -2.52 19.86
C LYS A 143 4.66 -2.87 20.75
N SER A 144 3.61 -3.42 20.21
CA SER A 144 2.33 -3.63 20.89
C SER A 144 1.80 -5.06 20.78
N ASP A 145 2.51 -5.96 20.13
CA ASP A 145 2.14 -7.37 19.87
C ASP A 145 0.75 -7.53 19.18
N ILE A 146 0.23 -6.45 18.54
CA ILE A 146 -1.02 -6.50 17.79
C ILE A 146 -0.72 -7.13 16.43
N PRO A 147 -1.43 -8.19 16.02
CA PRO A 147 -1.24 -8.78 14.69
C PRO A 147 -1.68 -7.84 13.59
N VAL A 148 -0.93 -7.84 12.48
CA VAL A 148 -1.24 -7.09 11.27
C VAL A 148 -1.60 -8.06 10.15
N ILE A 149 -2.72 -7.81 9.49
CA ILE A 149 -3.09 -8.49 8.24
C ILE A 149 -3.13 -7.45 7.14
N PHE A 150 -2.32 -7.64 6.10
CA PHE A 150 -2.32 -6.72 4.96
C PHE A 150 -3.11 -7.28 3.78
N THR A 151 -3.65 -6.38 2.95
CA THR A 151 -4.21 -6.71 1.63
C THR A 151 -3.74 -5.68 0.60
N ALA A 152 -3.74 -6.04 -0.68
CA ALA A 152 -3.24 -5.20 -1.76
C ALA A 152 -1.80 -4.71 -1.54
N VAL A 153 -0.91 -5.62 -1.14
CA VAL A 153 0.53 -5.39 -1.05
C VAL A 153 1.22 -6.11 -2.19
N THR A 154 1.69 -5.35 -3.18
CA THR A 154 2.19 -5.92 -4.44
C THR A 154 3.43 -6.79 -4.24
N ASP A 155 4.36 -6.35 -3.43
CA ASP A 155 5.61 -7.07 -3.12
C ASP A 155 5.90 -7.00 -1.61
N PRO A 156 5.40 -7.97 -0.81
CA PRO A 156 5.63 -7.99 0.62
C PRO A 156 7.12 -8.10 1.02
N VAL A 157 7.95 -8.67 0.14
CA VAL A 157 9.40 -8.79 0.39
C VAL A 157 10.09 -7.46 0.19
N ALA A 158 9.85 -6.77 -0.93
CA ALA A 158 10.37 -5.43 -1.17
C ALA A 158 9.84 -4.41 -0.16
N ALA A 159 8.62 -4.60 0.34
CA ALA A 159 8.01 -3.78 1.38
C ALA A 159 8.56 -4.06 2.79
N GLU A 160 9.47 -5.02 2.95
CA GLU A 160 10.00 -5.44 4.25
C GLU A 160 8.90 -5.94 5.22
N LEU A 161 7.88 -6.63 4.70
CA LEU A 161 6.79 -7.25 5.46
C LEU A 161 6.89 -8.79 5.48
N ALA A 162 7.75 -9.35 4.63
CA ALA A 162 8.10 -10.76 4.59
C ALA A 162 9.58 -10.93 4.22
N ASN A 163 10.17 -12.08 4.53
CA ASN A 163 11.51 -12.41 4.05
C ASN A 163 11.48 -12.96 2.61
N ALA A 164 12.65 -13.20 2.02
CA ALA A 164 12.78 -13.67 0.63
C ALA A 164 12.11 -15.04 0.38
N ASP A 165 11.88 -15.85 1.40
CA ASP A 165 11.20 -17.15 1.29
C ASP A 165 9.68 -17.02 1.48
N GLY A 166 9.15 -15.78 1.64
CA GLY A 166 7.74 -15.50 1.86
C GLY A 166 7.28 -15.75 3.29
N ILE A 167 8.21 -15.99 4.22
CA ILE A 167 7.91 -16.24 5.63
C ILE A 167 7.70 -14.89 6.33
N PRO A 168 6.70 -14.77 7.21
CA PRO A 168 6.49 -13.57 8.02
C PRO A 168 7.72 -13.15 8.81
N ILE A 169 7.92 -11.83 8.97
CA ILE A 169 9.04 -11.27 9.75
C ILE A 169 8.65 -10.93 11.20
N GLY A 170 7.43 -11.24 11.60
CA GLY A 170 6.83 -10.99 12.91
C GLY A 170 5.34 -11.30 12.88
N GLU A 171 4.56 -10.68 13.75
CA GLU A 171 3.08 -10.85 13.75
C GLU A 171 2.44 -10.07 12.59
N ILE A 172 2.84 -10.43 11.36
CA ILE A 172 2.30 -9.85 10.12
C ILE A 172 2.22 -10.89 9.01
N THR A 173 1.08 -10.91 8.31
CA THR A 173 0.84 -11.68 7.08
C THR A 173 -0.26 -11.01 6.26
N GLY A 174 -0.71 -11.63 5.17
CA GLY A 174 -1.81 -11.08 4.35
C GLY A 174 -1.81 -11.58 2.93
N THR A 175 -2.32 -10.76 2.01
CA THR A 175 -2.44 -11.11 0.60
C THR A 175 -1.75 -10.10 -0.31
N SER A 176 -1.09 -10.66 -1.35
CA SER A 176 -0.39 -9.90 -2.37
C SER A 176 -1.21 -9.82 -3.66
N ASP A 177 -1.27 -8.61 -4.22
CA ASP A 177 -1.81 -8.30 -5.54
C ASP A 177 -0.72 -8.18 -6.61
N LYS A 178 0.29 -9.05 -6.53
CA LYS A 178 1.40 -9.03 -7.50
C LYS A 178 0.88 -9.04 -8.93
N LEU A 179 1.28 -8.05 -9.71
CA LEU A 179 0.84 -7.89 -11.09
C LEU A 179 1.35 -9.02 -11.99
N PRO A 180 0.52 -9.52 -12.92
CA PRO A 180 0.92 -10.49 -13.93
C PRO A 180 1.63 -9.80 -15.11
N VAL A 181 2.79 -9.17 -14.85
CA VAL A 181 3.49 -8.27 -15.79
C VAL A 181 3.74 -8.94 -17.14
N GLU A 182 4.18 -10.19 -17.15
CA GLU A 182 4.44 -10.91 -18.40
C GLU A 182 3.15 -11.10 -19.23
N GLN A 183 2.03 -11.43 -18.58
CA GLN A 183 0.74 -11.60 -19.26
C GLN A 183 0.21 -10.24 -19.77
N GLN A 184 0.41 -9.18 -19.00
CA GLN A 184 0.07 -7.81 -19.42
C GLN A 184 0.86 -7.38 -20.65
N LEU A 185 2.18 -7.63 -20.70
CA LEU A 185 3.00 -7.32 -21.87
C LEU A 185 2.59 -8.13 -23.10
N LYS A 186 2.26 -9.42 -22.95
CA LYS A 186 1.73 -10.27 -24.03
C LYS A 186 0.42 -9.71 -24.58
N MET A 187 -0.51 -9.36 -23.69
CA MET A 187 -1.81 -8.76 -24.05
C MET A 187 -1.61 -7.44 -24.82
N ILE A 188 -0.76 -6.55 -24.31
CA ILE A 188 -0.48 -5.26 -24.99
C ILE A 188 0.10 -5.51 -26.38
N ARG A 189 1.05 -6.44 -26.54
CA ARG A 189 1.64 -6.79 -27.84
C ARG A 189 0.60 -7.34 -28.81
N GLU A 190 -0.35 -8.15 -28.35
CA GLU A 190 -1.39 -8.73 -29.16
C GLU A 190 -2.42 -7.66 -29.65
N ILE A 191 -2.77 -6.72 -28.76
CA ILE A 191 -3.70 -5.64 -29.11
C ILE A 191 -3.02 -4.57 -29.99
N LEU A 192 -1.75 -4.25 -29.71
CA LEU A 192 -0.97 -3.21 -30.39
C LEU A 192 0.31 -3.79 -31.00
N PRO A 193 0.21 -4.51 -32.14
CA PRO A 193 1.35 -5.24 -32.71
C PRO A 193 2.51 -4.34 -33.18
N ASP A 194 2.23 -3.08 -33.53
CA ASP A 194 3.21 -2.11 -34.02
C ASP A 194 3.79 -1.19 -32.94
N ALA A 195 3.23 -1.19 -31.72
CA ALA A 195 3.70 -0.35 -30.62
C ALA A 195 5.14 -0.70 -30.21
N LYS A 196 5.93 0.31 -29.86
CA LYS A 196 7.32 0.16 -29.43
C LYS A 196 7.57 0.67 -28.02
N THR A 197 6.79 1.64 -27.58
CA THR A 197 7.02 2.34 -26.32
C THR A 197 5.80 2.24 -25.42
N ILE A 198 6.01 1.82 -24.17
CA ILE A 198 4.99 1.79 -23.13
C ILE A 198 5.34 2.85 -22.09
N GLY A 199 4.42 3.75 -21.82
CA GLY A 199 4.52 4.73 -20.74
C GLY A 199 4.07 4.16 -19.41
N ILE A 200 4.84 4.41 -18.36
CA ILE A 200 4.45 4.08 -16.98
C ILE A 200 4.65 5.31 -16.12
N MET A 201 3.60 5.75 -15.43
CA MET A 201 3.68 6.77 -14.39
C MET A 201 3.66 6.09 -13.02
N TYR A 202 4.49 6.56 -12.10
CA TYR A 202 4.57 5.95 -10.76
C TYR A 202 5.00 6.94 -9.69
N THR A 203 4.58 6.70 -8.48
CA THR A 203 4.95 7.49 -7.29
C THR A 203 6.26 6.96 -6.71
N THR A 204 7.29 7.82 -6.66
CA THR A 204 8.65 7.43 -6.24
C THR A 204 8.79 7.05 -4.77
N SER A 205 7.78 7.31 -3.95
CA SER A 205 7.73 6.90 -2.54
C SER A 205 6.91 5.63 -2.29
N GLU A 206 6.30 5.05 -3.34
CA GLU A 206 5.55 3.81 -3.23
C GLU A 206 6.42 2.62 -3.67
N VAL A 207 6.84 1.80 -2.70
CA VAL A 207 7.71 0.62 -2.92
C VAL A 207 7.06 -0.40 -3.85
N ASN A 208 5.74 -0.59 -3.77
CA ASN A 208 4.96 -1.42 -4.69
C ASN A 208 5.17 -1.00 -6.14
N SER A 209 5.19 0.30 -6.41
CA SER A 209 5.36 0.85 -7.76
C SER A 209 6.80 0.70 -8.25
N GLU A 210 7.79 0.92 -7.38
CA GLU A 210 9.19 0.72 -7.74
C GLU A 210 9.51 -0.75 -8.06
N SER A 211 8.97 -1.69 -7.28
CA SER A 211 9.10 -3.12 -7.55
C SER A 211 8.45 -3.52 -8.88
N ALA A 212 7.21 -3.09 -9.12
CA ALA A 212 6.49 -3.40 -10.35
C ALA A 212 7.17 -2.82 -11.61
N ILE A 213 7.62 -1.55 -11.57
CA ILE A 213 8.29 -0.93 -12.73
C ILE A 213 9.63 -1.58 -13.03
N ALA A 214 10.34 -2.07 -12.02
CA ALA A 214 11.57 -2.83 -12.22
C ALA A 214 11.30 -4.11 -13.01
N GLU A 215 10.23 -4.86 -12.69
CA GLU A 215 9.81 -6.06 -13.41
C GLU A 215 9.38 -5.73 -14.86
N TYR A 216 8.64 -4.63 -15.08
CA TYR A 216 8.31 -4.17 -16.43
C TYR A 216 9.56 -3.86 -17.27
N LYS A 217 10.54 -3.14 -16.70
CA LYS A 217 11.80 -2.81 -17.40
C LYS A 217 12.63 -4.05 -17.72
N GLU A 218 12.61 -5.07 -16.87
CA GLU A 218 13.29 -6.34 -17.10
C GLU A 218 12.62 -7.15 -18.23
N LEU A 219 11.29 -7.25 -18.23
CA LEU A 219 10.56 -8.14 -19.13
C LEU A 219 10.18 -7.51 -20.47
N ALA A 220 9.97 -6.19 -20.55
CA ALA A 220 9.50 -5.49 -21.74
C ALA A 220 10.36 -5.74 -23.00
N PRO A 221 11.71 -5.81 -22.92
CA PRO A 221 12.55 -6.11 -24.10
C PRO A 221 12.25 -7.47 -24.74
N ASN A 222 11.77 -8.45 -23.98
CA ASN A 222 11.39 -9.77 -24.49
C ASN A 222 10.17 -9.72 -25.42
N TYR A 223 9.43 -8.60 -25.36
CA TYR A 223 8.24 -8.32 -26.15
C TYR A 223 8.44 -7.15 -27.12
N ASP A 224 9.69 -6.79 -27.43
CA ASP A 224 10.07 -5.66 -28.29
C ASP A 224 9.50 -4.31 -27.81
N PHE A 225 9.39 -4.09 -26.51
CA PHE A 225 8.97 -2.83 -25.90
C PHE A 225 10.12 -2.12 -25.19
N GLU A 226 10.07 -0.80 -25.25
CA GLU A 226 10.84 0.11 -24.40
C GLU A 226 9.90 0.74 -23.38
N ILE A 227 10.29 0.75 -22.09
CA ILE A 227 9.55 1.42 -21.03
C ILE A 227 10.04 2.87 -20.91
N VAL A 228 9.10 3.80 -21.04
CA VAL A 228 9.31 5.23 -20.77
C VAL A 228 8.62 5.55 -19.47
N ASP A 229 9.37 5.69 -18.40
CA ASP A 229 8.82 5.92 -17.07
C ASP A 229 8.81 7.41 -16.70
N SER A 230 7.87 7.78 -15.84
CA SER A 230 7.70 9.12 -15.27
C SER A 230 7.41 9.03 -13.79
N GLY A 231 8.46 9.24 -12.96
CA GLY A 231 8.31 9.32 -11.51
C GLY A 231 7.63 10.64 -11.09
N ILE A 232 6.68 10.55 -10.16
CA ILE A 232 6.01 11.68 -9.52
C ILE A 232 6.22 11.63 -8.02
N SER A 233 6.02 12.78 -7.36
CA SER A 233 6.12 12.90 -5.91
C SER A 233 4.75 13.07 -5.24
N SER A 234 3.74 13.49 -6.01
CA SER A 234 2.39 13.74 -5.53
C SER A 234 1.38 13.77 -6.67
N SER A 235 0.09 13.71 -6.36
CA SER A 235 -1.00 13.85 -7.34
C SER A 235 -0.97 15.19 -8.09
N ALA A 236 -0.39 16.24 -7.52
CA ALA A 236 -0.25 17.54 -8.19
C ALA A 236 0.67 17.50 -9.43
N ASP A 237 1.58 16.53 -9.50
CA ASP A 237 2.51 16.36 -10.62
C ASP A 237 1.86 15.67 -11.84
N ILE A 238 0.77 14.91 -11.61
CA ILE A 238 0.13 14.05 -12.59
C ILE A 238 -0.26 14.77 -13.88
N PRO A 239 -0.91 15.95 -13.87
CA PRO A 239 -1.31 16.60 -15.10
C PRO A 239 -0.15 16.91 -16.04
N LEU A 240 0.99 17.35 -15.52
CA LEU A 240 2.19 17.67 -16.30
C LEU A 240 2.94 16.40 -16.74
N ALA A 241 3.05 15.43 -15.83
CA ALA A 241 3.68 14.14 -16.12
C ALA A 241 2.91 13.40 -17.23
N ALA A 242 1.58 13.38 -17.18
CA ALA A 242 0.74 12.80 -18.20
C ALA A 242 0.92 13.46 -19.58
N ASP A 243 0.89 14.81 -19.65
CA ASP A 243 1.14 15.52 -20.92
C ASP A 243 2.51 15.21 -21.51
N THR A 244 3.51 15.07 -20.65
CA THR A 244 4.89 14.77 -21.07
C THR A 244 5.02 13.33 -21.56
N LEU A 245 4.41 12.38 -20.86
CA LEU A 245 4.48 10.95 -21.15
C LEU A 245 3.70 10.63 -22.45
N ILE A 246 2.46 11.10 -22.56
CA ILE A 246 1.58 10.91 -23.72
C ILE A 246 2.24 11.36 -25.05
N GLY A 247 3.09 12.38 -25.00
CA GLY A 247 3.81 12.87 -26.18
C GLY A 247 4.97 11.98 -26.65
N LYS A 248 5.30 10.90 -25.92
CA LYS A 248 6.51 10.09 -26.15
C LYS A 248 6.24 8.60 -26.35
N VAL A 249 5.02 8.15 -26.13
CA VAL A 249 4.71 6.71 -26.05
C VAL A 249 3.56 6.31 -26.96
N ASP A 250 3.52 5.03 -27.33
CA ASP A 250 2.46 4.45 -28.15
C ASP A 250 1.23 4.05 -27.29
N CYS A 251 1.46 3.70 -26.04
CA CYS A 251 0.40 3.42 -25.06
C CYS A 251 0.90 3.67 -23.64
N ILE A 252 -0.01 3.69 -22.69
CA ILE A 252 0.27 3.76 -21.25
C ILE A 252 -0.21 2.47 -20.60
N THR A 253 0.53 1.92 -19.64
CA THR A 253 0.03 0.90 -18.72
C THR A 253 0.15 1.39 -17.28
N ASN A 254 -0.90 1.15 -16.49
CA ASN A 254 -0.91 1.51 -15.09
C ASN A 254 -0.34 0.38 -14.23
N LEU A 255 0.23 0.77 -13.12
CA LEU A 255 0.57 -0.12 -12.01
C LEU A 255 -0.56 -0.08 -10.96
N THR A 256 -0.36 -0.79 -9.85
CA THR A 256 -1.15 -0.66 -8.62
C THR A 256 -0.64 0.51 -7.76
N ASP A 257 -0.31 1.63 -8.41
CA ASP A 257 0.13 2.87 -7.76
C ASP A 257 -1.07 3.64 -7.22
N ASN A 258 -1.14 3.79 -5.91
CA ASN A 258 -2.33 4.35 -5.27
C ASN A 258 -2.60 5.80 -5.64
N THR A 259 -1.54 6.62 -5.79
CA THR A 259 -1.64 8.03 -6.14
C THR A 259 -2.06 8.20 -7.61
N VAL A 260 -1.50 7.39 -8.50
CA VAL A 260 -1.81 7.38 -9.94
C VAL A 260 -3.25 6.90 -10.16
N VAL A 261 -3.64 5.78 -9.52
CA VAL A 261 -4.99 5.21 -9.65
C VAL A 261 -6.05 6.18 -9.15
N ALA A 262 -5.85 6.82 -8.00
CA ALA A 262 -6.76 7.84 -7.48
C ALA A 262 -6.94 9.04 -8.44
N SER A 263 -5.99 9.26 -9.34
CA SER A 263 -6.02 10.36 -10.32
C SER A 263 -6.26 9.87 -11.76
N LEU A 264 -6.59 8.61 -11.95
CA LEU A 264 -6.71 7.98 -13.27
C LEU A 264 -7.68 8.71 -14.24
N PRO A 265 -8.82 9.29 -13.82
CA PRO A 265 -9.68 10.07 -14.71
C PRO A 265 -8.96 11.23 -15.42
N VAL A 266 -8.00 11.88 -14.75
CA VAL A 266 -7.20 12.97 -15.37
C VAL A 266 -6.30 12.40 -16.47
N ILE A 267 -5.67 11.26 -16.24
CA ILE A 267 -4.78 10.58 -17.21
C ILE A 267 -5.60 10.13 -18.42
N LEU A 268 -6.74 9.47 -18.19
CA LEU A 268 -7.65 8.98 -19.24
C LEU A 268 -8.17 10.12 -20.13
N SER A 269 -8.58 11.24 -19.52
CA SER A 269 -9.04 12.42 -20.26
C SER A 269 -7.96 12.97 -21.21
N LYS A 270 -6.71 13.07 -20.73
CA LYS A 270 -5.59 13.56 -21.54
C LYS A 270 -5.15 12.57 -22.61
N ALA A 271 -5.10 11.29 -22.30
CA ALA A 271 -4.74 10.22 -23.23
C ALA A 271 -5.77 10.08 -24.35
N SER A 272 -7.06 10.09 -24.01
CA SER A 272 -8.17 10.05 -24.98
C SER A 272 -8.11 11.23 -25.96
N ALA A 273 -7.81 12.45 -25.50
CA ALA A 273 -7.67 13.63 -26.35
C ALA A 273 -6.52 13.50 -27.40
N LYS A 274 -5.63 12.54 -27.23
CA LYS A 274 -4.48 12.23 -28.11
C LYS A 274 -4.56 10.86 -28.76
N ASN A 275 -5.67 10.14 -28.59
CA ASN A 275 -5.86 8.75 -29.03
C ASN A 275 -4.75 7.80 -28.55
N ILE A 276 -4.23 8.01 -27.35
CA ILE A 276 -3.27 7.10 -26.70
C ILE A 276 -4.05 6.10 -25.84
N PRO A 277 -3.97 4.79 -26.15
CA PRO A 277 -4.60 3.77 -25.34
C PRO A 277 -3.96 3.67 -23.95
N VAL A 278 -4.79 3.50 -22.91
CA VAL A 278 -4.37 3.28 -21.55
C VAL A 278 -4.82 1.88 -21.13
N PHE A 279 -3.89 1.05 -20.66
CA PHE A 279 -4.15 -0.26 -20.11
C PHE A 279 -4.21 -0.16 -18.58
N GLY A 280 -5.18 -0.83 -17.99
CA GLY A 280 -5.32 -0.93 -16.54
C GLY A 280 -4.49 -2.08 -15.96
N SER A 281 -4.48 -2.18 -14.65
CA SER A 281 -3.90 -3.28 -13.88
C SER A 281 -4.97 -4.13 -13.17
N GLU A 282 -6.22 -3.67 -13.19
CA GLU A 282 -7.34 -4.34 -12.53
C GLU A 282 -8.70 -3.94 -13.16
N ILE A 283 -9.79 -4.56 -12.67
CA ILE A 283 -11.11 -4.51 -13.28
C ILE A 283 -11.71 -3.10 -13.30
N GLU A 284 -11.64 -2.39 -12.17
CA GLU A 284 -12.29 -1.08 -12.03
C GLU A 284 -11.67 -0.03 -12.95
N GLN A 285 -10.36 -0.10 -13.20
CA GLN A 285 -9.70 0.77 -14.16
C GLN A 285 -10.22 0.55 -15.59
N VAL A 286 -10.57 -0.69 -15.95
CA VAL A 286 -11.18 -0.99 -17.26
C VAL A 286 -12.60 -0.43 -17.34
N LYS A 287 -13.38 -0.52 -16.27
CA LYS A 287 -14.74 0.05 -16.19
C LYS A 287 -14.75 1.56 -16.40
N ILE A 288 -13.79 2.27 -15.81
CA ILE A 288 -13.73 3.74 -15.88
C ILE A 288 -13.01 4.29 -17.12
N GLY A 289 -12.50 3.42 -18.02
CA GLY A 289 -12.03 3.87 -19.34
C GLY A 289 -10.66 3.39 -19.76
N CYS A 290 -9.99 2.49 -19.05
CA CYS A 290 -8.86 1.77 -19.61
C CYS A 290 -9.32 0.80 -20.70
N LEU A 291 -8.46 0.58 -21.71
CA LEU A 291 -8.79 -0.27 -22.87
C LEU A 291 -8.94 -1.74 -22.48
N ALA A 292 -8.00 -2.24 -21.71
CA ALA A 292 -7.99 -3.62 -21.25
C ALA A 292 -7.02 -3.78 -20.06
N ALA A 293 -7.12 -4.91 -19.36
CA ALA A 293 -6.20 -5.35 -18.33
C ALA A 293 -6.12 -6.88 -18.26
N MET A 294 -4.95 -7.40 -17.90
CA MET A 294 -4.86 -8.68 -17.20
C MET A 294 -5.12 -8.38 -15.72
N GLY A 295 -6.40 -8.36 -15.36
CA GLY A 295 -6.88 -7.79 -14.10
C GLY A 295 -6.98 -8.80 -12.97
N LEU A 296 -6.93 -8.29 -11.76
CA LEU A 296 -7.17 -9.00 -10.52
C LEU A 296 -8.54 -8.57 -9.95
N ASP A 297 -9.20 -9.48 -9.24
CA ASP A 297 -10.43 -9.19 -8.52
C ASP A 297 -10.11 -8.79 -7.08
N TYR A 298 -10.31 -7.52 -6.77
CA TYR A 298 -9.98 -6.97 -5.44
C TYR A 298 -11.02 -7.30 -4.36
N VAL A 299 -12.25 -7.67 -4.73
CA VAL A 299 -13.23 -8.21 -3.77
C VAL A 299 -12.78 -9.61 -3.33
N GLU A 300 -12.41 -10.47 -4.27
CA GLU A 300 -11.91 -11.80 -3.95
C GLU A 300 -10.57 -11.75 -3.18
N LEU A 301 -9.68 -10.82 -3.52
CA LEU A 301 -8.45 -10.58 -2.74
C LEU A 301 -8.78 -10.21 -1.28
N GLY A 302 -9.73 -9.32 -1.09
CA GLY A 302 -10.22 -8.92 0.23
C GLY A 302 -10.82 -10.08 1.00
N LYS A 303 -11.67 -10.91 0.37
CA LYS A 303 -12.26 -12.11 1.00
C LYS A 303 -11.20 -13.07 1.51
N GLN A 304 -10.23 -13.40 0.66
CA GLN A 304 -9.11 -14.24 1.03
C GLN A 304 -8.38 -13.67 2.26
N THR A 305 -8.17 -12.35 2.30
CA THR A 305 -7.55 -11.67 3.45
C THR A 305 -8.42 -11.78 4.71
N GLY A 306 -9.74 -11.61 4.58
CA GLY A 306 -10.70 -11.73 5.67
C GLY A 306 -10.72 -13.13 6.29
N GLU A 307 -10.65 -14.17 5.47
CA GLU A 307 -10.53 -15.57 5.93
C GLU A 307 -9.22 -15.81 6.68
N MET A 308 -8.11 -15.22 6.25
CA MET A 308 -6.84 -15.27 6.98
C MET A 308 -6.92 -14.55 8.32
N ALA A 309 -7.50 -13.35 8.34
CA ALA A 309 -7.71 -12.56 9.54
C ALA A 309 -8.59 -13.28 10.56
N ALA A 310 -9.64 -13.97 10.11
CA ALA A 310 -10.52 -14.74 10.97
C ALA A 310 -9.78 -15.86 11.73
N LYS A 311 -8.83 -16.55 11.09
CA LYS A 311 -7.99 -17.57 11.73
C LYS A 311 -7.15 -16.96 12.85
N VAL A 312 -6.61 -15.76 12.64
CA VAL A 312 -5.80 -15.05 13.63
C VAL A 312 -6.68 -14.59 14.80
N LEU A 313 -7.82 -13.96 14.52
CA LEU A 313 -8.75 -13.48 15.54
C LEU A 313 -9.31 -14.60 16.41
N LYS A 314 -9.59 -15.79 15.83
CA LYS A 314 -10.06 -16.98 16.55
C LYS A 314 -8.94 -17.70 17.33
N GLY A 315 -7.68 -17.27 17.18
CA GLY A 315 -6.53 -17.95 17.77
C GLY A 315 -6.22 -19.32 17.16
N GLU A 316 -6.71 -19.60 15.95
CA GLU A 316 -6.45 -20.83 15.21
C GLU A 316 -5.05 -20.86 14.60
N ALA A 317 -4.47 -19.68 14.32
CA ALA A 317 -3.11 -19.48 13.88
C ALA A 317 -2.58 -18.11 14.33
N LYS A 318 -1.25 -17.95 14.43
CA LYS A 318 -0.61 -16.66 14.59
C LYS A 318 -0.29 -16.05 13.24
N ALA A 319 -0.31 -14.74 13.13
CA ALA A 319 0.07 -14.06 11.90
C ALA A 319 1.51 -14.41 11.48
N SER A 320 2.42 -14.58 12.45
CA SER A 320 3.80 -15.03 12.26
C SER A 320 3.96 -16.48 11.76
N GLU A 321 2.92 -17.28 11.77
CA GLU A 321 2.93 -18.68 11.31
C GLU A 321 2.29 -18.86 9.92
N LEU A 322 1.63 -17.83 9.40
CA LEU A 322 0.95 -17.83 8.11
C LEU A 322 1.80 -17.11 7.06
N ASN A 323 2.27 -17.84 6.05
CA ASN A 323 2.88 -17.18 4.88
C ASN A 323 1.85 -16.31 4.20
N PHE A 324 2.30 -15.18 3.62
CA PHE A 324 1.41 -14.41 2.78
C PHE A 324 0.98 -15.21 1.54
N GLU A 325 -0.21 -14.92 1.06
CA GLU A 325 -0.77 -15.55 -0.13
C GLU A 325 -0.81 -14.54 -1.29
N THR A 326 -0.65 -15.03 -2.52
CA THR A 326 -0.77 -14.21 -3.73
C THR A 326 -2.01 -14.63 -4.48
N ILE A 327 -2.84 -13.67 -4.90
CA ILE A 327 -3.96 -13.96 -5.81
C ILE A 327 -3.41 -14.49 -7.13
N LYS A 328 -3.97 -15.61 -7.62
CA LYS A 328 -3.39 -16.34 -8.76
C LYS A 328 -4.15 -16.14 -10.07
N ASP A 329 -5.40 -15.75 -9.99
CA ASP A 329 -6.34 -15.80 -11.10
C ASP A 329 -6.47 -14.42 -11.76
N ALA A 330 -5.41 -14.02 -12.49
CA ALA A 330 -5.51 -12.89 -13.40
C ALA A 330 -6.27 -13.31 -14.67
N ALA A 331 -7.22 -12.49 -15.08
CA ALA A 331 -8.03 -12.73 -16.25
C ALA A 331 -8.06 -11.51 -17.18
N PHE A 332 -8.40 -11.74 -18.44
CA PHE A 332 -8.57 -10.66 -19.39
C PHE A 332 -9.89 -9.93 -19.17
N TYR A 333 -9.81 -8.63 -19.00
CA TYR A 333 -10.92 -7.69 -19.00
C TYR A 333 -10.71 -6.67 -20.13
N GLY A 334 -11.75 -6.38 -20.92
CA GLY A 334 -11.66 -5.44 -22.04
C GLY A 334 -12.83 -4.48 -22.03
N ASN A 335 -12.60 -3.25 -22.54
CA ASN A 335 -13.65 -2.27 -22.74
C ASN A 335 -13.85 -2.01 -24.24
N THR A 336 -14.93 -2.58 -24.78
CA THR A 336 -15.27 -2.50 -26.20
C THR A 336 -15.65 -1.08 -26.62
N LYS A 337 -16.21 -0.27 -25.71
CA LYS A 337 -16.51 1.15 -25.97
C LYS A 337 -15.25 1.99 -26.10
N VAL A 338 -14.26 1.74 -25.26
CA VAL A 338 -12.93 2.40 -25.37
C VAL A 338 -12.24 1.97 -26.67
N ALA A 339 -12.28 0.69 -27.00
CA ALA A 339 -11.73 0.15 -28.24
C ALA A 339 -12.36 0.81 -29.47
N GLU A 340 -13.70 0.94 -29.50
CA GLU A 340 -14.44 1.65 -30.55
C GLU A 340 -13.96 3.12 -30.68
N ASN A 341 -13.87 3.83 -29.56
CA ASN A 341 -13.47 5.24 -29.54
C ASN A 341 -12.03 5.45 -30.06
N LEU A 342 -11.15 4.49 -29.82
CA LEU A 342 -9.75 4.52 -30.27
C LEU A 342 -9.55 3.94 -31.68
N GLY A 343 -10.59 3.31 -32.28
CA GLY A 343 -10.48 2.60 -33.55
C GLY A 343 -9.62 1.33 -33.47
N ILE A 344 -9.52 0.72 -32.29
CA ILE A 344 -8.76 -0.50 -32.02
C ILE A 344 -9.71 -1.70 -32.04
N THR A 345 -9.26 -2.81 -32.65
CA THR A 345 -9.98 -4.08 -32.59
C THR A 345 -9.35 -4.98 -31.54
N LEU A 346 -10.12 -5.39 -30.55
CA LEU A 346 -9.65 -6.39 -29.57
C LEU A 346 -9.60 -7.76 -30.23
N PRO A 347 -8.47 -8.51 -30.12
CA PRO A 347 -8.32 -9.83 -30.74
C PRO A 347 -9.32 -10.87 -30.17
N GLU A 348 -9.81 -11.76 -31.04
CA GLU A 348 -10.74 -12.82 -30.66
C GLU A 348 -10.12 -13.83 -29.67
N SER A 349 -8.82 -14.05 -29.73
CA SER A 349 -8.04 -14.87 -28.77
C SER A 349 -8.16 -14.35 -27.34
N LEU A 350 -8.26 -13.04 -27.15
CA LEU A 350 -8.47 -12.40 -25.85
C LEU A 350 -9.95 -12.31 -25.48
N THR A 351 -10.78 -11.83 -26.41
CA THR A 351 -12.22 -11.61 -26.14
C THR A 351 -12.99 -12.92 -25.97
N GLY A 352 -12.57 -13.98 -26.66
CA GLY A 352 -13.20 -15.32 -26.53
C GLY A 352 -12.98 -16.00 -25.18
N ASN A 353 -11.97 -15.54 -24.41
CA ASN A 353 -11.64 -16.05 -23.07
C ASN A 353 -11.70 -14.94 -22.01
N ALA A 354 -12.34 -13.81 -22.33
CA ALA A 354 -12.48 -12.72 -21.39
C ALA A 354 -13.32 -13.14 -20.16
N ALA A 355 -12.89 -12.72 -18.98
CA ALA A 355 -13.73 -12.83 -17.81
C ALA A 355 -14.93 -11.89 -17.93
N GLU A 356 -14.69 -10.67 -18.46
CA GLU A 356 -15.75 -9.72 -18.74
C GLU A 356 -15.35 -8.74 -19.87
N LEU A 357 -16.34 -8.32 -20.66
CA LEU A 357 -16.20 -7.26 -21.66
C LEU A 357 -17.20 -6.16 -21.36
N PHE A 358 -16.69 -4.97 -21.02
CA PHE A 358 -17.50 -3.80 -20.77
C PHE A 358 -17.85 -3.09 -22.10
N ASP A 359 -19.08 -2.62 -22.24
CA ASP A 359 -19.58 -1.90 -23.42
C ASP A 359 -19.88 -0.41 -23.17
N SER A 360 -19.53 0.05 -21.98
CA SER A 360 -19.71 1.42 -21.50
C SER A 360 -18.52 1.87 -20.64
N ILE A 361 -18.44 3.16 -20.37
CA ILE A 361 -17.48 3.77 -19.46
C ILE A 361 -18.28 4.28 -18.27
N THR A 362 -17.95 3.80 -17.07
CA THR A 362 -18.57 4.26 -15.82
C THR A 362 -17.99 5.61 -15.42
N GLU A 363 -18.86 6.57 -15.01
CA GLU A 363 -18.44 7.89 -14.52
C GLU A 363 -18.06 7.85 -13.03
#